data_142d0061e4595d66e4c20bd9b473cdd7
#
_entry.id   142d0061e4595d66e4c20bd9b473cdd7
#
_cell.length_a   1.000
_cell.length_b   1.000
_cell.length_c   1.000
_cell.angle_alpha   90.00
_cell.angle_beta   90.00
_cell.angle_gamma   90.00
#
_symmetry.space_group_name_H-M   'P 1'
#
loop_
_entity.id
_entity.type
_entity.pdbx_description
1 polymer ?
#
loop_
_entity_poly.entity_id
_entity_poly.type
_entity_poly.pdbx_seq_one_letter_code
_entity_poly.pdbx_strand_id
1 'polypeptide(L)'
;LMNIAAFLLLRSGAKESLNVRGAYLEVMADMLGSVGVLISGLVTVLFGWRYADPVIGVAIGLFVLPRAYSLGRSALRILLQHAPARLDIDEVTAALAAVDGVQDVHDLHVWTLTSGMEVASAHMAVRDGVEHAVVLARAREILADRYGLGHATIQVEPVRGRDGARNCRGEGVERIPVGRYTAQAHCPRRRAR
;
A
#
# COMPACT_ATOMS: atom_id res chain seq x y z
N LEU A 1 32.91 -1.72 -13.84
CA LEU A 1 33.22 -2.14 -12.45
C LEU A 1 32.31 -1.43 -11.45
N MET A 2 32.07 -0.10 -11.56
CA MET A 2 31.21 0.67 -10.63
C MET A 2 29.78 0.14 -10.58
N ASN A 3 29.17 -0.16 -11.73
CA ASN A 3 27.80 -0.71 -11.78
C ASN A 3 27.69 -2.08 -11.11
N ILE A 4 28.72 -2.91 -11.15
CA ILE A 4 28.75 -4.20 -10.45
C ILE A 4 28.77 -3.98 -8.94
N ALA A 5 29.59 -3.07 -8.45
CA ALA A 5 29.66 -2.73 -7.03
C ALA A 5 28.32 -2.15 -6.55
N ALA A 6 27.73 -1.20 -7.29
CA ALA A 6 26.42 -0.62 -6.99
C ALA A 6 25.31 -1.68 -6.98
N PHE A 7 25.31 -2.59 -7.96
CA PHE A 7 24.36 -3.70 -8.04
C PHE A 7 24.42 -4.61 -6.80
N LEU A 8 25.62 -4.98 -6.37
CA LEU A 8 25.80 -5.83 -5.20
C LEU A 8 25.36 -5.14 -3.90
N LEU A 9 25.66 -3.86 -3.77
CA LEU A 9 25.28 -3.05 -2.60
C LEU A 9 23.76 -2.83 -2.51
N LEU A 10 23.10 -2.57 -3.64
CA LEU A 10 21.67 -2.29 -3.68
C LEU A 10 20.79 -3.54 -3.58
N ARG A 11 21.35 -4.72 -3.88
CA ARG A 11 20.60 -5.98 -3.95
C ARG A 11 19.86 -6.35 -2.66
N SER A 12 20.46 -6.11 -1.50
CA SER A 12 19.86 -6.41 -0.21
C SER A 12 18.70 -5.45 0.13
N GLY A 13 18.93 -4.15 -0.04
CA GLY A 13 17.94 -3.12 0.28
C GLY A 13 16.77 -3.03 -0.72
N ALA A 14 16.92 -3.58 -1.93
CA ALA A 14 15.87 -3.58 -2.96
C ALA A 14 14.61 -4.38 -2.56
N LYS A 15 14.69 -5.24 -1.55
CA LYS A 15 13.55 -5.99 -1.01
C LYS A 15 12.75 -5.20 0.02
N GLU A 16 13.37 -4.24 0.67
CA GLU A 16 12.81 -3.52 1.82
C GLU A 16 12.28 -2.13 1.45
N SER A 17 12.85 -1.50 0.43
CA SER A 17 12.49 -0.13 0.04
C SER A 17 12.22 -0.01 -1.46
N LEU A 18 11.11 0.66 -1.82
CA LEU A 18 10.78 0.96 -3.22
C LEU A 18 11.81 1.89 -3.86
N ASN A 19 12.38 2.84 -3.11
CA ASN A 19 13.41 3.74 -3.60
C ASN A 19 14.69 2.97 -3.96
N VAL A 20 15.15 2.07 -3.07
CA VAL A 20 16.31 1.21 -3.32
C VAL A 20 16.02 0.24 -4.46
N ARG A 21 14.79 -0.25 -4.58
CA ARG A 21 14.36 -1.08 -5.71
C ARG A 21 14.40 -0.33 -7.03
N GLY A 22 14.03 0.96 -7.04
CA GLY A 22 14.16 1.83 -8.21
C GLY A 22 15.61 1.97 -8.66
N ALA A 23 16.50 2.37 -7.75
CA ALA A 23 17.93 2.50 -8.01
C ALA A 23 18.57 1.16 -8.46
N TYR A 24 18.19 0.05 -7.84
CA TYR A 24 18.63 -1.29 -8.26
C TYR A 24 18.23 -1.62 -9.70
N LEU A 25 16.97 -1.29 -10.10
CA LEU A 25 16.50 -1.54 -11.48
C LEU A 25 17.22 -0.68 -12.49
N GLU A 26 17.54 0.57 -12.14
CA GLU A 26 18.31 1.48 -12.97
C GLU A 26 19.73 0.93 -13.21
N VAL A 27 20.46 0.61 -12.14
CA VAL A 27 21.81 0.00 -12.24
C VAL A 27 21.78 -1.31 -13.02
N MET A 28 20.74 -2.13 -12.83
CA MET A 28 20.58 -3.37 -13.57
C MET A 28 20.36 -3.12 -15.07
N ALA A 29 19.55 -2.14 -15.43
CA ALA A 29 19.32 -1.76 -16.83
C ALA A 29 20.61 -1.26 -17.48
N ASP A 30 21.41 -0.45 -16.80
CA ASP A 30 22.70 0.04 -17.26
C ASP A 30 23.70 -1.10 -17.46
N MET A 31 23.73 -2.05 -16.54
CA MET A 31 24.58 -3.25 -16.69
C MET A 31 24.18 -4.07 -17.91
N LEU A 32 22.89 -4.33 -18.08
CA LEU A 32 22.37 -5.07 -19.25
C LEU A 32 22.65 -4.34 -20.54
N GLY A 33 22.48 -3.00 -20.56
CA GLY A 33 22.83 -2.16 -21.70
C GLY A 33 24.31 -2.27 -22.05
N SER A 34 25.19 -2.13 -21.06
CA SER A 34 26.66 -2.23 -21.28
C SER A 34 27.08 -3.60 -21.82
N VAL A 35 26.55 -4.68 -21.23
CA VAL A 35 26.82 -6.06 -21.71
C VAL A 35 26.22 -6.26 -23.09
N GLY A 36 25.01 -5.76 -23.33
CA GLY A 36 24.33 -5.84 -24.61
C GLY A 36 25.12 -5.19 -25.74
N VAL A 37 25.64 -3.97 -25.49
CA VAL A 37 26.49 -3.25 -26.47
C VAL A 37 27.78 -4.04 -26.80
N LEU A 38 28.42 -4.62 -25.78
CA LEU A 38 29.62 -5.45 -26.00
C LEU A 38 29.31 -6.71 -26.86
N ILE A 39 28.21 -7.39 -26.53
CA ILE A 39 27.77 -8.57 -27.27
C ILE A 39 27.40 -8.19 -28.73
N SER A 40 26.62 -7.10 -28.88
CA SER A 40 26.21 -6.58 -30.18
C SER A 40 27.42 -6.26 -31.06
N GLY A 41 28.41 -5.52 -30.52
CA GLY A 41 29.63 -5.18 -31.20
C GLY A 41 30.43 -6.40 -31.59
N LEU A 42 30.59 -7.39 -30.71
CA LEU A 42 31.31 -8.63 -30.97
C LEU A 42 30.62 -9.44 -32.08
N VAL A 43 29.31 -9.60 -32.03
CA VAL A 43 28.53 -10.32 -33.06
C VAL A 43 28.63 -9.61 -34.39
N THR A 44 28.57 -8.30 -34.43
CA THR A 44 28.71 -7.52 -35.65
C THR A 44 30.11 -7.70 -36.28
N VAL A 45 31.16 -7.66 -35.46
CA VAL A 45 32.54 -7.79 -35.91
C VAL A 45 32.83 -9.21 -36.41
N LEU A 46 32.37 -10.24 -35.67
CA LEU A 46 32.69 -11.65 -36.00
C LEU A 46 31.83 -12.23 -37.14
N PHE A 47 30.54 -11.83 -37.17
CA PHE A 47 29.56 -12.43 -38.09
C PHE A 47 28.97 -11.44 -39.10
N GLY A 48 29.34 -10.16 -39.06
CA GLY A 48 28.78 -9.14 -39.96
C GLY A 48 27.29 -8.87 -39.77
N TRP A 49 26.68 -9.34 -38.66
CA TRP A 49 25.24 -9.25 -38.43
C TRP A 49 24.85 -7.92 -37.79
N ARG A 50 24.54 -6.94 -38.63
CA ARG A 50 24.20 -5.57 -38.22
C ARG A 50 22.87 -5.41 -37.47
N TYR A 51 22.04 -6.45 -37.41
CA TYR A 51 20.79 -6.44 -36.65
C TYR A 51 20.99 -6.87 -35.20
N ALA A 52 22.18 -7.21 -34.74
CA ALA A 52 22.48 -7.62 -33.39
C ALA A 52 22.08 -6.52 -32.36
N ASP A 53 22.39 -5.26 -32.66
CA ASP A 53 22.10 -4.12 -31.77
C ASP A 53 20.61 -3.90 -31.57
N PRO A 54 19.76 -3.72 -32.61
CA PRO A 54 18.31 -3.56 -32.36
C PRO A 54 17.67 -4.78 -31.73
N VAL A 55 18.13 -6.01 -32.02
CA VAL A 55 17.57 -7.22 -31.38
C VAL A 55 17.89 -7.25 -29.90
N ILE A 56 19.13 -6.93 -29.50
CA ILE A 56 19.55 -6.87 -28.09
C ILE A 56 18.82 -5.75 -27.39
N GLY A 57 18.68 -4.57 -28.00
CA GLY A 57 17.93 -3.45 -27.44
C GLY A 57 16.46 -3.81 -27.14
N VAL A 58 15.78 -4.46 -28.10
CA VAL A 58 14.40 -4.95 -27.88
C VAL A 58 14.36 -5.99 -26.76
N ALA A 59 15.28 -6.92 -26.70
CA ALA A 59 15.34 -7.96 -25.66
C ALA A 59 15.51 -7.33 -24.25
N ILE A 60 16.40 -6.33 -24.12
CA ILE A 60 16.58 -5.59 -22.87
C ILE A 60 15.30 -4.83 -22.50
N GLY A 61 14.67 -4.15 -23.45
CA GLY A 61 13.41 -3.44 -23.23
C GLY A 61 12.30 -4.38 -22.71
N LEU A 62 12.12 -5.52 -23.37
CA LEU A 62 11.14 -6.55 -22.95
C LEU A 62 11.45 -7.13 -21.56
N PHE A 63 12.70 -7.18 -21.17
CA PHE A 63 13.12 -7.65 -19.84
C PHE A 63 12.90 -6.59 -18.74
N VAL A 64 13.19 -5.32 -19.02
CA VAL A 64 13.12 -4.21 -18.02
C VAL A 64 11.70 -3.70 -17.86
N LEU A 65 10.94 -3.57 -18.96
CA LEU A 65 9.62 -2.94 -18.97
C LEU A 65 8.61 -3.53 -17.97
N PRO A 66 8.43 -4.86 -17.84
CA PRO A 66 7.51 -5.42 -16.84
C PRO A 66 7.90 -5.11 -15.40
N ARG A 67 9.20 -5.00 -15.13
CA ARG A 67 9.73 -4.67 -13.80
C ARG A 67 9.49 -3.20 -13.47
N ALA A 68 9.74 -2.31 -14.41
CA ALA A 68 9.45 -0.89 -14.28
C ALA A 68 7.94 -0.64 -14.05
N TYR A 69 7.09 -1.33 -14.82
CA TYR A 69 5.65 -1.29 -14.66
C TYR A 69 5.20 -1.75 -13.25
N SER A 70 5.74 -2.87 -12.78
CA SER A 70 5.44 -3.38 -11.42
C SER A 70 5.86 -2.39 -10.32
N LEU A 71 7.03 -1.75 -10.49
CA LEU A 71 7.50 -0.72 -9.56
C LEU A 71 6.57 0.50 -9.57
N GLY A 72 6.24 1.03 -10.76
CA GLY A 72 5.34 2.17 -10.93
C GLY A 72 3.95 1.89 -10.33
N ARG A 73 3.40 0.69 -10.57
CA ARG A 73 2.12 0.29 -9.96
C ARG A 73 2.18 0.25 -8.42
N SER A 74 3.31 -0.23 -7.86
CA SER A 74 3.50 -0.26 -6.41
C SER A 74 3.59 1.15 -5.82
N ALA A 75 4.32 2.05 -6.48
CA ALA A 75 4.41 3.45 -6.10
C ALA A 75 3.04 4.15 -6.15
N LEU A 76 2.27 3.93 -7.22
CA LEU A 76 0.92 4.47 -7.34
C LEU A 76 -0.02 3.98 -6.23
N ARG A 77 0.07 2.73 -5.82
CA ARG A 77 -0.73 2.21 -4.70
C ARG A 77 -0.46 2.95 -3.39
N ILE A 78 0.81 3.29 -3.12
CA ILE A 78 1.19 4.07 -1.95
C ILE A 78 0.66 5.51 -2.08
N LEU A 79 0.90 6.17 -3.22
CA LEU A 79 0.44 7.54 -3.46
C LEU A 79 -1.08 7.69 -3.37
N LEU A 80 -1.82 6.69 -3.84
CA LEU A 80 -3.28 6.65 -3.78
C LEU A 80 -3.81 6.10 -2.45
N GLN A 81 -2.94 5.87 -1.46
CA GLN A 81 -3.31 5.39 -0.13
C GLN A 81 -4.19 4.12 -0.15
N HIS A 82 -3.92 3.20 -1.07
CA HIS A 82 -4.65 1.95 -1.12
C HIS A 82 -4.37 1.09 0.10
N ALA A 83 -5.41 0.39 0.57
CA ALA A 83 -5.24 -0.62 1.58
C ALA A 83 -4.25 -1.71 1.13
N PRO A 84 -3.40 -2.22 2.04
CA PRO A 84 -2.50 -3.32 1.76
C PRO A 84 -3.27 -4.54 1.25
N ALA A 85 -2.81 -5.15 0.15
CA ALA A 85 -3.52 -6.26 -0.47
C ALA A 85 -3.59 -7.53 0.41
N ARG A 86 -2.75 -7.61 1.44
CA ARG A 86 -2.70 -8.73 2.40
C ARG A 86 -3.76 -8.65 3.49
N LEU A 87 -4.39 -7.48 3.68
CA LEU A 87 -5.36 -7.23 4.74
C LEU A 87 -6.80 -7.28 4.18
N ASP A 88 -7.63 -8.01 4.87
CA ASP A 88 -9.08 -7.94 4.71
C ASP A 88 -9.63 -6.91 5.71
N ILE A 89 -10.16 -5.81 5.20
CA ILE A 89 -10.66 -4.71 6.02
C ILE A 89 -11.90 -5.12 6.81
N ASP A 90 -12.73 -6.00 6.24
CA ASP A 90 -13.92 -6.50 6.93
C ASP A 90 -13.51 -7.38 8.12
N GLU A 91 -12.46 -8.20 7.98
CA GLU A 91 -11.91 -9.00 9.08
C GLU A 91 -11.31 -8.11 10.19
N VAL A 92 -10.56 -7.07 9.83
CA VAL A 92 -10.01 -6.12 10.80
C VAL A 92 -11.14 -5.41 11.56
N THR A 93 -12.17 -4.95 10.85
CA THR A 93 -13.34 -4.32 11.44
C THR A 93 -14.05 -5.25 12.42
N ALA A 94 -14.28 -6.50 12.03
CA ALA A 94 -14.91 -7.51 12.89
C ALA A 94 -14.08 -7.80 14.16
N ALA A 95 -12.74 -7.86 14.02
CA ALA A 95 -11.85 -8.08 15.16
C ALA A 95 -11.88 -6.91 16.17
N LEU A 96 -11.94 -5.67 15.69
CA LEU A 96 -12.09 -4.49 16.54
C LEU A 96 -13.48 -4.42 17.20
N ALA A 97 -14.53 -4.76 16.46
CA ALA A 97 -15.90 -4.80 16.98
C ALA A 97 -16.11 -5.88 18.07
N ALA A 98 -15.26 -6.92 18.08
CA ALA A 98 -15.29 -7.97 19.10
C ALA A 98 -14.62 -7.57 20.43
N VAL A 99 -14.00 -6.39 20.52
CA VAL A 99 -13.42 -5.88 21.76
C VAL A 99 -14.56 -5.58 22.76
N ASP A 100 -14.40 -6.07 24.00
CA ASP A 100 -15.45 -5.86 25.02
C ASP A 100 -15.71 -4.37 25.27
N GLY A 101 -16.98 -4.02 25.32
CA GLY A 101 -17.42 -2.63 25.48
C GLY A 101 -17.61 -1.87 24.18
N VAL A 102 -17.10 -2.33 23.05
CA VAL A 102 -17.32 -1.72 21.74
C VAL A 102 -18.71 -2.04 21.23
N GLN A 103 -19.40 -1.04 20.70
CA GLN A 103 -20.71 -1.19 20.08
C GLN A 103 -20.68 -0.99 18.57
N ASP A 104 -19.76 -0.14 18.09
CA ASP A 104 -19.63 0.16 16.67
C ASP A 104 -18.19 0.51 16.33
N VAL A 105 -17.78 0.15 15.13
CA VAL A 105 -16.49 0.53 14.53
C VAL A 105 -16.77 1.16 13.19
N HIS A 106 -16.37 2.38 13.01
CA HIS A 106 -16.58 3.12 11.76
C HIS A 106 -15.34 3.93 11.39
N ASP A 107 -15.34 4.42 10.14
CA ASP A 107 -14.24 5.19 9.57
C ASP A 107 -12.87 4.48 9.74
N LEU A 108 -12.88 3.14 9.58
CA LEU A 108 -11.64 2.37 9.54
C LEU A 108 -10.95 2.61 8.20
N HIS A 109 -9.81 3.27 8.25
CA HIS A 109 -8.93 3.48 7.13
C HIS A 109 -7.60 2.80 7.38
N VAL A 110 -7.12 2.04 6.40
CA VAL A 110 -5.80 1.40 6.44
C VAL A 110 -5.09 1.70 5.14
N TRP A 111 -3.86 2.20 5.22
CA TRP A 111 -3.07 2.51 4.03
C TRP A 111 -1.58 2.27 4.28
N THR A 112 -0.83 2.16 3.19
CA THR A 112 0.63 2.09 3.23
C THR A 112 1.19 3.51 3.19
N LEU A 113 1.89 3.93 4.23
CA LEU A 113 2.55 5.24 4.30
C LEU A 113 3.87 5.24 3.53
N THR A 114 4.65 4.19 3.70
CA THR A 114 5.90 3.93 2.95
C THR A 114 6.15 2.43 2.89
N SER A 115 7.18 2.01 2.15
CA SER A 115 7.54 0.58 2.06
C SER A 115 7.79 0.00 3.44
N GLY A 116 7.01 -1.01 3.82
CA GLY A 116 7.12 -1.69 5.10
C GLY A 116 6.48 -0.97 6.29
N MET A 117 5.83 0.19 6.09
CA MET A 117 5.10 0.89 7.14
C MET A 117 3.64 1.07 6.72
N GLU A 118 2.76 0.40 7.44
CA GLU A 118 1.32 0.50 7.28
C GLU A 118 0.72 1.23 8.49
N VAL A 119 -0.30 2.02 8.23
CA VAL A 119 -0.96 2.88 9.22
C VAL A 119 -2.45 2.60 9.20
N ALA A 120 -3.08 2.73 10.36
CA ALA A 120 -4.53 2.65 10.48
C ALA A 120 -5.09 3.86 11.23
N SER A 121 -6.30 4.26 10.88
CA SER A 121 -7.13 5.12 11.71
C SER A 121 -8.53 4.53 11.82
N ALA A 122 -9.14 4.62 13.01
CA ALA A 122 -10.46 4.08 13.26
C ALA A 122 -11.20 4.90 14.32
N HIS A 123 -12.52 4.92 14.25
CA HIS A 123 -13.40 5.37 15.30
C HIS A 123 -14.10 4.17 15.94
N MET A 124 -14.10 4.14 17.27
CA MET A 124 -14.71 3.06 18.06
C MET A 124 -15.69 3.64 19.06
N ALA A 125 -16.97 3.42 18.85
CA ALA A 125 -18.00 3.82 19.77
C ALA A 125 -18.16 2.78 20.89
N VAL A 126 -18.07 3.21 22.13
CA VAL A 126 -18.12 2.34 23.32
C VAL A 126 -19.34 2.63 24.20
N ARG A 127 -19.78 1.61 24.93
CA ARG A 127 -20.86 1.74 25.93
C ARG A 127 -20.48 2.69 27.05
N ASP A 128 -21.48 3.33 27.63
CA ASP A 128 -21.28 4.15 28.84
C ASP A 128 -20.67 3.31 29.96
N GLY A 129 -19.75 3.93 30.72
CA GLY A 129 -19.06 3.30 31.82
C GLY A 129 -17.88 2.38 31.45
N VAL A 130 -17.58 2.23 30.19
CA VAL A 130 -16.39 1.49 29.73
C VAL A 130 -15.17 2.40 29.81
N GLU A 131 -14.09 1.87 30.35
CA GLU A 131 -12.82 2.61 30.41
C GLU A 131 -12.16 2.69 29.04
N HIS A 132 -12.11 3.88 28.46
CA HIS A 132 -11.58 4.11 27.10
C HIS A 132 -10.13 3.65 26.94
N ALA A 133 -9.31 3.80 28.00
CA ALA A 133 -7.91 3.40 27.99
C ALA A 133 -7.74 1.87 27.77
N VAL A 134 -8.61 1.06 28.38
CA VAL A 134 -8.59 -0.39 28.26
C VAL A 134 -8.97 -0.81 26.85
N VAL A 135 -10.04 -0.23 26.29
CA VAL A 135 -10.46 -0.49 24.90
C VAL A 135 -9.36 -0.10 23.92
N LEU A 136 -8.78 1.09 24.10
CA LEU A 136 -7.69 1.58 23.24
C LEU A 136 -6.48 0.65 23.28
N ALA A 137 -6.06 0.20 24.48
CA ALA A 137 -4.93 -0.70 24.63
C ALA A 137 -5.19 -2.04 23.91
N ARG A 138 -6.39 -2.61 24.09
CA ARG A 138 -6.76 -3.88 23.48
C ARG A 138 -6.88 -3.77 21.96
N ALA A 139 -7.46 -2.72 21.44
CA ALA A 139 -7.57 -2.48 20.01
C ALA A 139 -6.18 -2.33 19.37
N ARG A 140 -5.26 -1.60 20.01
CA ARG A 140 -3.88 -1.46 19.53
C ARG A 140 -3.11 -2.78 19.51
N GLU A 141 -3.28 -3.60 20.53
CA GLU A 141 -2.69 -4.94 20.61
C GLU A 141 -3.18 -5.81 19.46
N ILE A 142 -4.50 -5.86 19.20
CA ILE A 142 -5.07 -6.62 18.08
C ILE A 142 -4.51 -6.14 16.75
N LEU A 143 -4.47 -4.83 16.53
CA LEU A 143 -3.95 -4.27 15.27
C LEU A 143 -2.47 -4.57 15.06
N ALA A 144 -1.65 -4.46 16.13
CA ALA A 144 -0.22 -4.71 16.05
C ALA A 144 0.09 -6.20 15.88
N ASP A 145 -0.45 -7.06 16.77
CA ASP A 145 -0.02 -8.46 16.86
C ASP A 145 -0.64 -9.34 15.77
N ARG A 146 -1.92 -9.09 15.45
CA ARG A 146 -2.63 -9.93 14.48
C ARG A 146 -2.49 -9.42 13.03
N TYR A 147 -2.43 -8.11 12.85
CA TYR A 147 -2.45 -7.50 11.51
C TYR A 147 -1.17 -6.76 11.14
N GLY A 148 -0.22 -6.62 12.09
CA GLY A 148 1.05 -5.91 11.86
C GLY A 148 0.88 -4.39 11.70
N LEU A 149 -0.24 -3.83 12.18
CA LEU A 149 -0.55 -2.41 12.13
C LEU A 149 -0.08 -1.71 13.42
N GLY A 150 1.25 -1.60 13.58
CA GLY A 150 1.85 -1.00 14.79
C GLY A 150 1.64 0.53 14.89
N HIS A 151 1.30 1.19 13.79
CA HIS A 151 1.01 2.63 13.75
C HIS A 151 -0.49 2.86 13.55
N ALA A 152 -1.25 2.85 14.64
CA ALA A 152 -2.69 3.07 14.62
C ALA A 152 -3.10 4.27 15.48
N THR A 153 -3.93 5.14 14.90
CA THR A 153 -4.64 6.20 15.61
C THR A 153 -6.08 5.77 15.78
N ILE A 154 -6.50 5.59 17.03
CA ILE A 154 -7.86 5.13 17.35
C ILE A 154 -8.51 6.21 18.19
N GLN A 155 -9.65 6.70 17.73
CA GLN A 155 -10.52 7.55 18.51
C GLN A 155 -11.56 6.69 19.19
N VAL A 156 -11.58 6.71 20.53
CA VAL A 156 -12.62 6.05 21.34
C VAL A 156 -13.63 7.11 21.74
N GLU A 157 -14.89 6.89 21.41
CA GLU A 157 -15.96 7.84 21.64
C GLU A 157 -17.17 7.19 22.30
N PRO A 158 -17.97 7.94 23.10
CA PRO A 158 -19.21 7.42 23.64
C PRO A 158 -20.21 7.16 22.50
N VAL A 159 -21.05 6.15 22.66
CA VAL A 159 -22.16 5.92 21.71
C VAL A 159 -23.02 7.17 21.68
N ARG A 160 -23.08 7.84 20.55
CA ARG A 160 -23.99 8.96 20.35
C ARG A 160 -25.42 8.44 20.45
N GLY A 161 -26.18 8.97 21.40
CA GLY A 161 -27.60 8.66 21.54
C GLY A 161 -28.33 8.76 20.20
N ARG A 162 -29.42 8.04 20.04
CA ARG A 162 -30.20 7.88 18.79
C ARG A 162 -30.45 9.17 17.98
N ASP A 163 -30.27 10.34 18.58
CA ASP A 163 -30.46 11.65 17.93
C ASP A 163 -29.26 12.08 17.06
N GLY A 164 -28.07 11.52 17.28
CA GLY A 164 -26.88 11.72 16.44
C GLY A 164 -26.70 10.68 15.34
N ALA A 165 -27.24 9.47 15.54
CA ALA A 165 -27.04 8.32 14.66
C ALA A 165 -27.87 8.35 13.34
N ARG A 166 -28.76 9.34 13.17
CA ARG A 166 -29.59 9.46 11.96
C ARG A 166 -28.84 9.96 10.73
N ASN A 167 -27.57 10.33 10.86
CA ASN A 167 -26.90 11.02 9.75
C ASN A 167 -25.87 10.20 8.97
N CYS A 168 -25.54 8.98 9.37
CA CYS A 168 -24.54 8.17 8.63
C CYS A 168 -25.10 6.85 8.06
N ARG A 169 -26.33 6.47 8.36
CA ARG A 169 -27.04 5.46 7.54
C ARG A 169 -27.70 6.20 6.38
N GLY A 170 -26.89 6.47 5.35
CA GLY A 170 -27.40 6.95 4.08
C GLY A 170 -28.35 5.92 3.51
N GLU A 171 -29.64 6.23 3.55
CA GLU A 171 -30.57 5.65 2.58
C GLU A 171 -30.00 5.96 1.20
N GLY A 172 -29.60 4.94 0.45
CA GLY A 172 -29.33 5.04 -0.97
C GLY A 172 -27.88 5.27 -1.41
N VAL A 173 -26.89 4.70 -0.74
CA VAL A 173 -25.62 4.45 -1.42
C VAL A 173 -25.74 3.09 -2.11
N GLU A 174 -26.18 3.16 -3.37
CA GLU A 174 -26.06 2.06 -4.32
C GLU A 174 -24.59 1.59 -4.30
N ARG A 175 -24.37 0.34 -3.92
CA ARG A 175 -23.04 -0.27 -3.94
C ARG A 175 -22.59 -0.34 -5.38
N ILE A 176 -21.80 0.63 -5.81
CA ILE A 176 -21.09 0.54 -7.08
C ILE A 176 -20.02 -0.53 -6.90
N PRO A 177 -20.08 -1.65 -7.62
CA PRO A 177 -19.07 -2.70 -7.56
C PRO A 177 -17.87 -2.27 -8.42
N VAL A 178 -17.14 -1.27 -7.97
CA VAL A 178 -15.89 -0.87 -8.60
C VAL A 178 -14.79 -1.07 -7.58
N GLY A 179 -13.99 -2.10 -7.84
CA GLY A 179 -12.77 -2.50 -7.17
C GLY A 179 -12.29 -1.65 -6.00
N ARG A 180 -12.36 -2.24 -4.81
CA ARG A 180 -11.69 -1.85 -3.54
C ARG A 180 -11.17 -0.42 -3.44
N TYR A 181 -12.04 0.54 -3.51
CA TYR A 181 -11.79 1.91 -3.10
C TYR A 181 -12.47 2.12 -1.74
N THR A 182 -11.72 2.59 -0.77
CA THR A 182 -12.31 3.15 0.45
C THR A 182 -13.08 4.41 0.06
N ALA A 183 -14.39 4.29 -0.14
CA ALA A 183 -15.23 5.46 -0.35
C ALA A 183 -15.32 6.21 0.98
N GLN A 184 -14.77 7.42 1.03
CA GLN A 184 -15.07 8.39 2.07
C GLN A 184 -16.56 8.73 1.97
N ALA A 185 -17.37 8.21 2.88
CA ALA A 185 -18.71 8.70 3.09
C ALA A 185 -18.61 10.08 3.75
N HIS A 186 -18.57 11.12 2.93
CA HIS A 186 -18.63 12.50 3.42
C HIS A 186 -20.05 12.81 3.85
N CYS A 187 -20.27 12.94 5.17
CA CYS A 187 -21.55 13.33 5.73
C CYS A 187 -21.78 14.83 5.47
N PRO A 188 -22.77 15.25 4.65
CA PRO A 188 -23.00 16.67 4.38
C PRO A 188 -23.59 17.33 5.64
N ARG A 189 -22.89 18.34 6.15
CA ARG A 189 -23.43 19.22 7.22
C ARG A 189 -24.71 19.89 6.73
N ARG A 190 -25.86 19.53 7.28
CA ARG A 190 -27.07 20.33 7.11
C ARG A 190 -26.85 21.68 7.80
N ARG A 191 -26.92 22.76 7.01
CA ARG A 191 -27.06 24.11 7.54
C ARG A 191 -28.40 24.17 8.31
N ALA A 192 -28.34 24.49 9.59
CA ALA A 192 -29.51 24.86 10.34
C ALA A 192 -30.10 26.14 9.71
N ARG A 193 -31.41 26.12 9.49
CA ARG A 193 -32.21 27.32 9.25
C ARG A 193 -32.71 27.85 10.57
#